data_22652401b6a08cd1f49890532caa0f6f
#
_entry.id   22652401b6a08cd1f49890532caa0f6f
#
_cell.length_a   1.000
_cell.length_b   1.000
_cell.length_c   1.000
_cell.angle_alpha   90.00
_cell.angle_beta   90.00
_cell.angle_gamma   90.00
#
_symmetry.space_group_name_H-M   'P 1'
#
loop_
_entity.id
_entity.type
_entity.pdbx_description
1 polymer ?
#
loop_
_entity_poly.entity_id
_entity_poly.type
_entity_poly.pdbx_seq_one_letter_code
_entity_poly.pdbx_strand_id
1 'polypeptide(L)'
;MGFILEKIEEAIKELLIGWIESNMTNMFTDVNDKVGTIAAEVGKTPSSWDSSIYQMIRGLSENVIVPIAGIIITFVLCYELISMITEKNNLHDMDTWMFFKWFFKAAVAIYLVTNTFDIVMAVFDIGQNVVAGAAGVISGDTNIDIESVSYTHLTLPTKA
;
A
#
# COMPACT_ATOMS: atom_id res chain seq x y z
N MET A 1 -48.44 -40.63 -14.70
CA MET A 1 -47.58 -39.71 -15.49
C MET A 1 -47.00 -38.58 -14.65
N GLY A 2 -47.70 -38.01 -13.68
CA GLY A 2 -47.21 -36.97 -12.80
C GLY A 2 -45.95 -37.33 -11.97
N PHE A 3 -45.93 -38.53 -11.37
CA PHE A 3 -44.84 -39.00 -10.53
C PHE A 3 -43.47 -39.13 -11.26
N ILE A 4 -43.51 -39.46 -12.54
CA ILE A 4 -42.28 -39.58 -13.35
C ILE A 4 -41.74 -38.16 -13.71
N LEU A 5 -42.67 -37.25 -14.02
CA LEU A 5 -42.30 -35.85 -14.32
C LEU A 5 -41.71 -35.14 -13.08
N GLU A 6 -42.27 -35.35 -11.92
CA GLU A 6 -41.81 -34.84 -10.64
C GLU A 6 -40.42 -35.33 -10.27
N LYS A 7 -40.12 -36.62 -10.47
CA LYS A 7 -38.79 -37.20 -10.28
C LYS A 7 -37.75 -36.65 -11.28
N ILE A 8 -38.17 -36.40 -12.51
CA ILE A 8 -37.26 -35.84 -13.52
C ILE A 8 -36.97 -34.39 -13.19
N GLU A 9 -37.95 -33.62 -12.75
CA GLU A 9 -37.78 -32.22 -12.32
C GLU A 9 -36.87 -32.13 -11.11
N GLU A 10 -37.01 -33.01 -10.13
CA GLU A 10 -36.18 -33.06 -8.93
C GLU A 10 -34.72 -33.44 -9.29
N ALA A 11 -34.51 -34.42 -10.16
CA ALA A 11 -33.19 -34.80 -10.63
C ALA A 11 -32.49 -33.71 -11.45
N ILE A 12 -33.23 -32.98 -12.28
CA ILE A 12 -32.69 -31.83 -13.02
C ILE A 12 -32.33 -30.70 -12.08
N LYS A 13 -33.16 -30.41 -11.07
CA LYS A 13 -32.86 -29.41 -10.05
C LYS A 13 -31.57 -29.72 -9.29
N GLU A 14 -31.43 -30.95 -8.80
CA GLU A 14 -30.23 -31.39 -8.08
C GLU A 14 -28.97 -31.28 -8.96
N LEU A 15 -29.05 -31.70 -10.23
CA LEU A 15 -27.94 -31.54 -11.17
C LEU A 15 -27.56 -30.09 -11.46
N LEU A 16 -28.55 -29.21 -11.63
CA LEU A 16 -28.31 -27.82 -11.89
C LEU A 16 -27.74 -27.09 -10.65
N ILE A 17 -28.25 -27.39 -9.47
CA ILE A 17 -27.74 -26.85 -8.21
C ILE A 17 -26.30 -27.30 -8.00
N GLY A 18 -25.99 -28.59 -8.12
CA GLY A 18 -24.64 -29.11 -7.96
C GLY A 18 -23.66 -28.51 -8.98
N TRP A 19 -24.10 -28.29 -10.23
CA TRP A 19 -23.25 -27.64 -11.24
C TRP A 19 -23.01 -26.15 -10.95
N ILE A 20 -24.03 -25.43 -10.49
CA ILE A 20 -23.92 -24.02 -10.11
C ILE A 20 -23.02 -23.88 -8.87
N GLU A 21 -23.24 -24.67 -7.84
CA GLU A 21 -22.42 -24.66 -6.62
C GLU A 21 -20.95 -24.95 -6.92
N SER A 22 -20.67 -25.99 -7.73
CA SER A 22 -19.31 -26.33 -8.14
C SER A 22 -18.64 -25.20 -8.91
N ASN A 23 -19.32 -24.59 -9.87
CA ASN A 23 -18.76 -23.49 -10.65
C ASN A 23 -18.55 -22.23 -9.82
N MET A 24 -19.49 -21.88 -8.95
CA MET A 24 -19.36 -20.73 -8.04
C MET A 24 -18.22 -20.94 -7.04
N THR A 25 -18.13 -22.10 -6.44
CA THR A 25 -17.04 -22.44 -5.51
C THR A 25 -15.68 -22.34 -6.20
N ASN A 26 -15.54 -22.89 -7.40
CA ASN A 26 -14.31 -22.79 -8.17
C ASN A 26 -13.96 -21.34 -8.53
N MET A 27 -14.95 -20.54 -8.95
CA MET A 27 -14.74 -19.10 -9.23
C MET A 27 -14.28 -18.34 -7.99
N PHE A 28 -14.93 -18.53 -6.84
CA PHE A 28 -14.55 -17.84 -5.62
C PHE A 28 -13.17 -18.27 -5.12
N THR A 29 -12.85 -19.57 -5.22
CA THR A 29 -11.50 -20.07 -4.88
C THR A 29 -10.44 -19.45 -5.79
N ASP A 30 -10.66 -19.41 -7.10
CA ASP A 30 -9.74 -18.81 -8.06
C ASP A 30 -9.55 -17.30 -7.84
N VAL A 31 -10.63 -16.59 -7.52
CA VAL A 31 -10.56 -15.16 -7.16
C VAL A 31 -9.77 -14.95 -5.88
N ASN A 32 -10.03 -15.74 -4.83
CA ASN A 32 -9.30 -15.62 -3.57
C ASN A 32 -7.81 -15.93 -3.73
N ASP A 33 -7.46 -16.98 -4.48
CA ASP A 33 -6.07 -17.32 -4.77
C ASP A 33 -5.36 -16.21 -5.56
N LYS A 34 -6.05 -15.62 -6.55
CA LYS A 34 -5.51 -14.50 -7.32
C LYS A 34 -5.37 -13.23 -6.48
N VAL A 35 -6.34 -12.91 -5.63
CA VAL A 35 -6.23 -11.78 -4.69
C VAL A 35 -5.06 -11.99 -3.74
N GLY A 36 -4.90 -13.19 -3.19
CA GLY A 36 -3.75 -13.55 -2.34
C GLY A 36 -2.41 -13.39 -3.06
N THR A 37 -2.34 -13.86 -4.29
CA THR A 37 -1.13 -13.75 -5.13
C THR A 37 -0.79 -12.29 -5.43
N ILE A 38 -1.78 -11.50 -5.86
CA ILE A 38 -1.60 -10.08 -6.15
C ILE A 38 -1.19 -9.32 -4.88
N ALA A 39 -1.83 -9.58 -3.75
CA ALA A 39 -1.48 -8.97 -2.48
C ALA A 39 -0.04 -9.29 -2.06
N ALA A 40 0.40 -10.54 -2.26
CA ALA A 40 1.78 -10.96 -2.00
C ALA A 40 2.79 -10.26 -2.94
N GLU A 41 2.46 -10.08 -4.21
CA GLU A 41 3.33 -9.40 -5.18
C GLU A 41 3.41 -7.89 -4.93
N VAL A 42 2.27 -7.23 -4.70
CA VAL A 42 2.20 -5.78 -4.41
C VAL A 42 2.75 -5.47 -3.02
N GLY A 43 2.64 -6.42 -2.08
CA GLY A 43 3.17 -6.31 -0.73
C GLY A 43 4.68 -6.54 -0.62
N LYS A 44 5.40 -6.84 -1.71
CA LYS A 44 6.86 -6.92 -1.67
C LYS A 44 7.49 -5.56 -1.42
N THR A 45 8.49 -5.52 -0.53
CA THR A 45 9.32 -4.31 -0.40
C THR A 45 10.16 -4.11 -1.67
N PRO A 46 10.55 -2.88 -2.01
CA PRO A 46 11.43 -2.64 -3.16
C PRO A 46 12.71 -3.47 -3.14
N SER A 47 13.28 -3.72 -1.96
CA SER A 47 14.47 -4.56 -1.78
C SER A 47 14.21 -6.05 -2.01
N SER A 48 13.00 -6.54 -1.75
CA SER A 48 12.63 -7.95 -1.95
C SER A 48 12.10 -8.22 -3.35
N TRP A 49 11.64 -7.17 -4.06
CA TRP A 49 11.18 -7.29 -5.44
C TRP A 49 12.35 -7.47 -6.40
N ASP A 50 13.35 -6.59 -6.34
CA ASP A 50 14.61 -6.71 -7.08
C ASP A 50 15.74 -6.04 -6.30
N SER A 51 16.58 -6.86 -5.65
CA SER A 51 17.67 -6.34 -4.84
C SER A 51 18.77 -5.65 -5.67
N SER A 52 18.91 -5.99 -6.95
CA SER A 52 19.90 -5.37 -7.84
C SER A 52 19.48 -3.96 -8.21
N ILE A 53 18.22 -3.78 -8.63
CA ILE A 53 17.64 -2.47 -8.92
C ILE A 53 17.61 -1.60 -7.66
N TYR A 54 17.23 -2.19 -6.52
CA TYR A 54 17.23 -1.49 -5.24
C TYR A 54 18.61 -0.92 -4.89
N GLN A 55 19.66 -1.74 -4.99
CA GLN A 55 21.02 -1.31 -4.70
C GLN A 55 21.56 -0.28 -5.70
N MET A 56 21.18 -0.40 -6.96
CA MET A 56 21.53 0.60 -7.98
C MET A 56 20.91 1.96 -7.68
N ILE A 57 19.60 2.00 -7.35
CA ILE A 57 18.91 3.24 -6.99
C ILE A 57 19.46 3.83 -5.70
N ARG A 58 19.75 2.99 -4.70
CA ARG A 58 20.38 3.41 -3.46
C ARG A 58 21.75 4.03 -3.71
N GLY A 59 22.59 3.36 -4.48
CA GLY A 59 23.92 3.87 -4.85
C GLY A 59 23.84 5.18 -5.64
N LEU A 60 22.87 5.33 -6.55
CA LEU A 60 22.63 6.58 -7.26
C LEU A 60 22.20 7.70 -6.31
N SER A 61 21.32 7.39 -5.37
CA SER A 61 20.86 8.36 -4.35
C SER A 61 22.02 8.83 -3.48
N GLU A 62 22.78 7.90 -2.90
CA GLU A 62 23.85 8.20 -1.94
C GLU A 62 25.08 8.85 -2.59
N ASN A 63 25.48 8.41 -3.79
CA ASN A 63 26.73 8.85 -4.41
C ASN A 63 26.57 10.01 -5.40
N VAL A 64 25.36 10.26 -5.89
CA VAL A 64 25.12 11.32 -6.88
C VAL A 64 24.14 12.36 -6.35
N ILE A 65 22.94 11.94 -5.95
CA ILE A 65 21.84 12.87 -5.61
C ILE A 65 22.14 13.59 -4.30
N VAL A 66 22.54 12.88 -3.24
CA VAL A 66 22.80 13.48 -1.92
C VAL A 66 23.97 14.49 -1.96
N PRO A 67 25.12 14.22 -2.61
CA PRO A 67 26.17 15.22 -2.75
C PRO A 67 25.74 16.49 -3.51
N ILE A 68 24.98 16.33 -4.61
CA ILE A 68 24.46 17.49 -5.38
C ILE A 68 23.48 18.28 -4.52
N ALA A 69 22.55 17.61 -3.87
CA ALA A 69 21.61 18.27 -2.96
C ALA A 69 22.31 18.95 -1.78
N GLY A 70 23.37 18.34 -1.26
CA GLY A 70 24.22 18.91 -0.22
C GLY A 70 24.89 20.23 -0.64
N ILE A 71 25.39 20.33 -1.87
CA ILE A 71 25.93 21.57 -2.42
C ILE A 71 24.83 22.63 -2.51
N ILE A 72 23.66 22.27 -3.05
CA ILE A 72 22.54 23.21 -3.20
C ILE A 72 22.08 23.73 -1.84
N ILE A 73 21.90 22.84 -0.86
CA ILE A 73 21.44 23.23 0.48
C ILE A 73 22.46 24.13 1.19
N THR A 74 23.76 23.86 0.98
CA THR A 74 24.82 24.71 1.51
C THR A 74 24.73 26.12 0.95
N PHE A 75 24.53 26.29 -0.36
CA PHE A 75 24.32 27.61 -0.96
C PHE A 75 23.09 28.32 -0.40
N VAL A 76 21.98 27.60 -0.27
CA VAL A 76 20.73 28.17 0.29
C VAL A 76 20.94 28.62 1.73
N LEU A 77 21.57 27.79 2.56
CA LEU A 77 21.85 28.13 3.96
C LEU A 77 22.82 29.31 4.11
N CYS A 78 23.86 29.37 3.27
CA CYS A 78 24.76 30.53 3.24
C CYS A 78 24.04 31.80 2.83
N TYR A 79 23.21 31.73 1.78
CA TYR A 79 22.39 32.85 1.34
C TYR A 79 21.44 33.36 2.45
N GLU A 80 20.75 32.45 3.11
CA GLU A 80 19.83 32.76 4.21
C GLU A 80 20.57 33.41 5.40
N LEU A 81 21.77 32.89 5.73
CA LEU A 81 22.61 33.45 6.78
C LEU A 81 23.08 34.87 6.42
N ILE A 82 23.55 35.10 5.20
CA ILE A 82 23.97 36.42 4.71
C ILE A 82 22.80 37.41 4.73
N SER A 83 21.62 36.96 4.26
CA SER A 83 20.41 37.79 4.28
C SER A 83 20.03 38.19 5.70
N MET A 84 20.11 37.27 6.65
CA MET A 84 19.82 37.52 8.06
C MET A 84 20.79 38.55 8.67
N ILE A 85 22.08 38.44 8.33
CA ILE A 85 23.10 39.40 8.82
C ILE A 85 22.91 40.81 8.19
N THR A 86 22.58 40.84 6.88
CA THR A 86 22.43 42.10 6.13
C THR A 86 21.17 42.89 6.55
N GLU A 87 20.07 42.20 6.80
CA GLU A 87 18.81 42.85 7.26
C GLU A 87 18.96 43.56 8.61
N LYS A 88 19.84 43.09 9.48
CA LYS A 88 20.06 43.62 10.82
C LYS A 88 21.17 44.68 10.90
N ASN A 89 21.83 45.01 9.80
CA ASN A 89 22.93 45.99 9.68
C ASN A 89 24.15 45.79 10.61
N ASN A 90 24.07 44.96 11.65
CA ASN A 90 25.15 44.66 12.56
C ASN A 90 25.02 43.25 13.17
N LEU A 91 26.11 42.48 13.20
CA LEU A 91 26.20 41.21 13.92
C LEU A 91 25.90 41.31 15.42
N HIS A 92 26.04 42.54 15.99
CA HIS A 92 25.82 42.77 17.42
C HIS A 92 24.33 42.85 17.81
N ASP A 93 23.46 43.14 16.85
CA ASP A 93 22.01 43.21 17.04
C ASP A 93 21.28 41.91 16.65
N MET A 94 22.04 40.86 16.32
CA MET A 94 21.43 39.54 16.04
C MET A 94 20.89 38.93 17.34
N ASP A 95 19.58 38.73 17.36
CA ASP A 95 18.92 37.99 18.44
C ASP A 95 19.41 36.51 18.40
N THR A 96 20.01 36.11 19.50
CA THR A 96 20.49 34.73 19.69
C THR A 96 19.41 33.67 19.34
N TRP A 97 18.15 34.01 19.57
CA TRP A 97 17.02 33.20 19.24
C TRP A 97 16.81 33.00 17.72
N MET A 98 17.08 34.02 16.93
CA MET A 98 17.00 33.96 15.47
C MET A 98 18.08 33.05 14.89
N PHE A 99 19.29 33.09 15.44
CA PHE A 99 20.39 32.22 15.08
C PHE A 99 20.07 30.75 15.43
N PHE A 100 19.49 30.49 16.59
CA PHE A 100 19.07 29.13 16.96
C PHE A 100 17.99 28.57 16.03
N LYS A 101 17.02 29.37 15.63
CA LYS A 101 15.99 28.96 14.64
C LYS A 101 16.62 28.58 13.31
N TRP A 102 17.55 29.39 12.81
CA TRP A 102 18.27 29.10 11.57
C TRP A 102 19.10 27.83 11.69
N PHE A 103 19.86 27.66 12.76
CA PHE A 103 20.66 26.47 13.01
C PHE A 103 19.82 25.21 13.08
N PHE A 104 18.70 25.24 13.79
CA PHE A 104 17.78 24.11 13.88
C PHE A 104 17.18 23.76 12.51
N LYS A 105 16.75 24.75 11.75
CA LYS A 105 16.26 24.59 10.38
C LYS A 105 17.32 23.95 9.48
N ALA A 106 18.56 24.42 9.57
CA ALA A 106 19.69 23.88 8.82
C ALA A 106 19.95 22.39 9.18
N ALA A 107 19.96 22.08 10.47
CA ALA A 107 20.18 20.72 10.96
C ALA A 107 19.08 19.76 10.45
N VAL A 108 17.81 20.16 10.53
CA VAL A 108 16.68 19.37 10.02
C VAL A 108 16.77 19.21 8.50
N ALA A 109 17.10 20.25 7.76
CA ALA A 109 17.22 20.18 6.31
C ALA A 109 18.34 19.23 5.86
N ILE A 110 19.50 19.29 6.50
CA ILE A 110 20.62 18.39 6.23
C ILE A 110 20.24 16.94 6.57
N TYR A 111 19.61 16.73 7.72
CA TYR A 111 19.14 15.40 8.13
C TYR A 111 18.16 14.78 7.13
N LEU A 112 17.18 15.55 6.67
CA LEU A 112 16.21 15.08 5.68
C LEU A 112 16.88 14.73 4.34
N VAL A 113 17.81 15.57 3.86
CA VAL A 113 18.49 15.32 2.59
C VAL A 113 19.39 14.09 2.65
N THR A 114 20.16 13.94 3.73
CA THR A 114 21.06 12.79 3.89
C THR A 114 20.33 11.46 4.06
N ASN A 115 19.12 11.48 4.61
CA ASN A 115 18.31 10.28 4.82
C ASN A 115 17.13 10.15 3.84
N THR A 116 17.14 10.89 2.73
CA THR A 116 16.01 10.92 1.79
C THR A 116 15.64 9.52 1.29
N PHE A 117 16.63 8.69 0.95
CA PHE A 117 16.40 7.34 0.47
C PHE A 117 15.68 6.47 1.52
N ASP A 118 16.18 6.48 2.76
CA ASP A 118 15.61 5.68 3.85
C ASP A 118 14.20 6.17 4.23
N ILE A 119 13.94 7.48 4.18
CA ILE A 119 12.61 8.06 4.40
C ILE A 119 11.63 7.58 3.32
N VAL A 120 12.03 7.59 2.06
CA VAL A 120 11.20 7.10 0.95
C VAL A 120 10.93 5.59 1.11
N MET A 121 11.92 4.80 1.48
CA MET A 121 11.75 3.36 1.72
C MET A 121 10.81 3.09 2.90
N ALA A 122 10.87 3.88 3.97
CA ALA A 122 9.93 3.78 5.08
C ALA A 122 8.47 4.03 4.66
N VAL A 123 8.23 4.92 3.69
CA VAL A 123 6.89 5.12 3.11
C VAL A 123 6.41 3.88 2.36
N PHE A 124 7.30 3.19 1.62
CA PHE A 124 6.97 1.92 0.97
C PHE A 124 6.65 0.82 1.99
N ASP A 125 7.38 0.74 3.10
CA ASP A 125 7.12 -0.22 4.16
C ASP A 125 5.76 0.01 4.83
N ILE A 126 5.37 1.27 5.02
CA ILE A 126 4.02 1.62 5.50
C ILE A 126 2.97 1.19 4.47
N GLY A 127 3.19 1.47 3.19
CA GLY A 127 2.32 1.04 2.10
C GLY A 127 2.11 -0.47 2.07
N GLN A 128 3.17 -1.24 2.26
CA GLN A 128 3.11 -2.71 2.37
C GLN A 128 2.19 -3.16 3.51
N ASN A 129 2.32 -2.57 4.70
CA ASN A 129 1.47 -2.90 5.84
C ASN A 129 -0.01 -2.60 5.56
N VAL A 130 -0.30 -1.50 4.85
CA VAL A 130 -1.67 -1.14 4.45
C VAL A 130 -2.23 -2.17 3.45
N VAL A 131 -1.45 -2.56 2.45
CA VAL A 131 -1.86 -3.58 1.45
C VAL A 131 -2.11 -4.92 2.12
N ALA A 132 -1.22 -5.36 3.01
CA ALA A 132 -1.38 -6.61 3.76
C ALA A 132 -2.64 -6.56 4.66
N GLY A 133 -2.91 -5.44 5.31
CA GLY A 133 -4.12 -5.23 6.11
C GLY A 133 -5.39 -5.27 5.26
N ALA A 134 -5.38 -4.61 4.10
CA ALA A 134 -6.51 -4.62 3.17
C ALA A 134 -6.78 -6.03 2.61
N ALA A 135 -5.73 -6.78 2.24
CA ALA A 135 -5.87 -8.15 1.78
C ALA A 135 -6.47 -9.08 2.86
N GLY A 136 -6.08 -8.86 4.14
CA GLY A 136 -6.66 -9.60 5.28
C GLY A 136 -8.14 -9.34 5.46
N VAL A 137 -8.60 -8.10 5.30
CA VAL A 137 -10.02 -7.74 5.36
C VAL A 137 -10.81 -8.39 4.21
N ILE A 138 -10.30 -8.27 2.97
CA ILE A 138 -10.95 -8.85 1.78
C ILE A 138 -11.06 -10.37 1.92
N SER A 139 -10.00 -11.06 2.36
CA SER A 139 -10.01 -12.51 2.57
C SER A 139 -10.96 -12.94 3.69
N GLY A 140 -11.21 -12.08 4.69
CA GLY A 140 -12.17 -12.32 5.76
C GLY A 140 -13.62 -12.20 5.29
N ASP A 141 -13.91 -11.20 4.45
CA ASP A 141 -15.27 -10.93 3.95
C ASP A 141 -15.70 -11.85 2.79
N THR A 142 -14.74 -12.41 2.04
CA THR A 142 -15.04 -13.32 0.91
C THR A 142 -15.26 -14.78 1.32
N ASN A 143 -15.15 -15.12 2.61
CA ASN A 143 -15.68 -16.37 3.15
C ASN A 143 -17.21 -16.30 3.19
N ILE A 144 -17.82 -16.15 2.02
CA ILE A 144 -19.27 -16.30 1.87
C ILE A 144 -19.54 -17.78 2.09
N ASP A 145 -20.26 -18.08 3.15
CA ASP A 145 -20.81 -19.42 3.39
C ASP A 145 -21.88 -19.70 2.30
N ILE A 146 -21.43 -20.36 1.23
CA ILE A 146 -22.26 -20.69 0.06
C ILE A 146 -23.46 -21.54 0.50
N GLU A 147 -23.31 -22.30 1.58
CA GLU A 147 -24.36 -23.08 2.16
C GLU A 147 -25.52 -22.20 2.66
N SER A 148 -25.21 -21.07 3.30
CA SER A 148 -26.25 -20.13 3.78
C SER A 148 -26.97 -19.40 2.64
N VAL A 149 -26.29 -19.12 1.52
CA VAL A 149 -26.87 -18.45 0.34
C VAL A 149 -27.77 -19.41 -0.45
N SER A 150 -27.40 -20.68 -0.53
CA SER A 150 -28.19 -21.73 -1.20
C SER A 150 -29.56 -21.89 -0.56
N TYR A 151 -29.66 -21.86 0.76
CA TYR A 151 -30.94 -22.00 1.48
C TYR A 151 -31.86 -20.80 1.33
N THR A 152 -31.34 -19.58 1.20
CA THR A 152 -32.16 -18.38 1.07
C THR A 152 -32.83 -18.23 -0.31
N HIS A 153 -32.27 -18.80 -1.36
CA HIS A 153 -32.83 -18.77 -2.70
C HIS A 153 -33.77 -19.96 -3.00
N LEU A 154 -33.69 -21.05 -2.25
CA LEU A 154 -34.53 -22.24 -2.42
C LEU A 154 -35.86 -22.14 -1.67
N THR A 155 -36.04 -21.24 -0.71
CA THR A 155 -37.31 -20.95 -0.04
C THR A 155 -38.07 -19.83 -0.74
N LEU A 156 -38.37 -19.98 -2.04
CA LEU A 156 -39.46 -19.25 -2.67
C LEU A 156 -40.77 -19.73 -2.07
N PRO A 157 -41.59 -18.85 -1.52
CA PRO A 157 -42.91 -19.25 -0.98
C PRO A 157 -43.74 -19.82 -2.15
N THR A 158 -44.00 -21.12 -2.12
CA THR A 158 -45.07 -21.69 -2.87
C THR A 158 -46.37 -21.07 -2.36
N LYS A 159 -46.79 -19.98 -3.02
CA LYS A 159 -48.08 -19.40 -2.78
C LYS A 159 -49.10 -20.37 -3.35
N ALA A 160 -49.83 -20.98 -2.43
CA ALA A 160 -51.03 -21.77 -2.71
C ALA A 160 -52.07 -20.98 -3.52
#